data_b2778bbd04404bf5139ad6508f80c031
#
_entry.id   b2778bbd04404bf5139ad6508f80c031
#
_cell.length_a   1.000
_cell.length_b   1.000
_cell.length_c   1.000
_cell.angle_alpha   90.00
_cell.angle_beta   90.00
_cell.angle_gamma   90.00
#
_symmetry.space_group_name_H-M   'P 1'
#
loop_
_entity.id
_entity.type
_entity.pdbx_description
1 polymer ?
#
loop_
_entity_poly.entity_id
_entity_poly.type
_entity_poly.pdbx_seq_one_letter_code
_entity_poly.pdbx_strand_id
1 'polypeptide(L)'
;LIRAWLAALMLIAAPVFAAPLEALKLQSEHPVDDMAGGNLSGLAMCNGQLWTVSDRDDNVLYSLDVSQNTWKALPYHIDSPAPHSYLPLKLRFMAGLSALIRGGSLDFEGVSCDAAGNRYLVSEAYGTVLKVPVSGKPFWLDLPKELVEQAQAQGMLQRFNAIFEGIAVSPAGDRLWLAAEREKRGLLVVQREKEQWTCGQNCVLLSESGLDALPPEEGSKKVSTDFSDVSLYNGKLFTLERAVYRICRRDLETGQVERCWSFAKEAMVPSRRYDQPYGLTEALVVDEKGAWIGIDNNFGVRADGEKRPVVWRFAAPEAGWSAGQ
;
A
#
# COMPACT_ATOMS: atom_id res chain seq x y z
N LEU A 1 24.11 -54.30 42.79
CA LEU A 1 24.50 -53.24 41.86
C LEU A 1 23.62 -53.30 40.61
N ILE A 2 22.53 -52.54 40.64
CA ILE A 2 21.57 -52.42 39.50
C ILE A 2 21.96 -51.19 38.71
N ARG A 3 22.42 -51.35 37.45
CA ARG A 3 22.70 -50.27 36.51
C ARG A 3 21.38 -49.91 35.80
N ALA A 4 20.82 -48.72 36.10
CA ALA A 4 19.73 -48.14 35.34
C ALA A 4 20.26 -47.52 34.05
N TRP A 5 19.80 -47.95 32.89
CA TRP A 5 20.02 -47.31 31.62
C TRP A 5 18.94 -46.26 31.38
N LEU A 6 19.33 -44.98 31.38
CA LEU A 6 18.48 -43.89 30.91
C LEU A 6 18.58 -43.83 29.37
N ALA A 7 17.50 -44.23 28.70
CA ALA A 7 17.35 -44.00 27.28
C ALA A 7 16.88 -42.56 27.06
N ALA A 8 17.75 -41.71 26.51
CA ALA A 8 17.39 -40.39 26.08
C ALA A 8 16.63 -40.49 24.76
N LEU A 9 15.32 -40.20 24.79
CA LEU A 9 14.52 -39.99 23.57
C LEU A 9 14.91 -38.63 22.97
N MET A 10 15.69 -38.64 21.87
CA MET A 10 15.84 -37.46 21.02
C MET A 10 14.55 -37.26 20.22
N LEU A 11 13.77 -36.26 20.57
CA LEU A 11 12.70 -35.75 19.71
C LEU A 11 13.35 -35.01 18.53
N ILE A 12 13.36 -35.65 17.39
CA ILE A 12 13.71 -35.02 16.11
C ILE A 12 12.52 -34.15 15.72
N ALA A 13 12.62 -32.83 15.94
CA ALA A 13 11.66 -31.88 15.40
C ALA A 13 11.81 -31.88 13.87
N ALA A 14 10.82 -32.43 13.17
CA ALA A 14 10.75 -32.31 11.72
C ALA A 14 10.62 -30.83 11.34
N PRO A 15 11.32 -30.35 10.31
CA PRO A 15 11.13 -29.00 9.84
C PRO A 15 9.69 -28.83 9.36
N VAL A 16 8.93 -27.95 10.02
CA VAL A 16 7.60 -27.53 9.57
C VAL A 16 7.85 -26.63 8.35
N PHE A 17 7.75 -27.20 7.15
CA PHE A 17 7.65 -26.39 5.94
C PHE A 17 6.29 -25.68 5.98
N ALA A 18 6.32 -24.35 6.03
CA ALA A 18 5.10 -23.58 5.86
C ALA A 18 4.46 -23.94 4.52
N ALA A 19 3.16 -24.26 4.53
CA ALA A 19 2.45 -24.54 3.29
C ALA A 19 2.56 -23.35 2.32
N PRO A 20 2.73 -23.60 1.01
CA PRO A 20 2.80 -22.53 0.04
C PRO A 20 1.53 -21.68 0.10
N LEU A 21 1.67 -20.36 -0.06
CA LEU A 21 0.54 -19.44 -0.09
C LEU A 21 -0.39 -19.81 -1.26
N GLU A 22 -1.70 -19.70 -1.04
CA GLU A 22 -2.70 -19.80 -2.10
C GLU A 22 -2.41 -18.75 -3.18
N ALA A 23 -2.34 -19.19 -4.45
CA ALA A 23 -2.07 -18.31 -5.57
C ALA A 23 -3.37 -17.65 -6.07
N LEU A 24 -3.34 -16.33 -6.19
CA LEU A 24 -4.41 -15.58 -6.85
C LEU A 24 -4.34 -15.77 -8.36
N LYS A 25 -5.52 -15.77 -9.02
CA LYS A 25 -5.66 -15.93 -10.48
C LYS A 25 -5.92 -14.57 -11.11
N LEU A 26 -5.10 -14.17 -12.06
CA LEU A 26 -5.30 -12.97 -12.86
C LEU A 26 -6.53 -13.16 -13.76
N GLN A 27 -7.45 -12.19 -13.73
CA GLN A 27 -8.65 -12.15 -14.59
C GLN A 27 -8.47 -11.25 -15.80
N SER A 28 -7.85 -10.09 -15.59
CA SER A 28 -7.60 -9.11 -16.64
C SER A 28 -6.44 -8.18 -16.28
N GLU A 29 -5.89 -7.54 -17.29
CA GLU A 29 -4.92 -6.46 -17.15
C GLU A 29 -5.28 -5.32 -18.10
N HIS A 30 -5.11 -4.09 -17.62
CA HIS A 30 -5.55 -2.89 -18.32
C HIS A 30 -4.42 -1.85 -18.28
N PRO A 31 -3.76 -1.58 -19.42
CA PRO A 31 -2.89 -0.43 -19.53
C PRO A 31 -3.69 0.87 -19.34
N VAL A 32 -3.08 1.88 -18.76
CA VAL A 32 -3.70 3.17 -18.46
C VAL A 32 -3.06 4.26 -19.32
N ASP A 33 -3.84 4.86 -20.21
CA ASP A 33 -3.46 6.02 -21.02
C ASP A 33 -3.79 7.34 -20.29
N ASP A 34 -3.17 8.41 -20.77
CA ASP A 34 -3.49 9.81 -20.40
C ASP A 34 -3.14 10.18 -18.94
N MET A 35 -2.30 9.41 -18.26
CA MET A 35 -1.65 9.86 -17.01
C MET A 35 -0.43 10.72 -17.37
N ALA A 36 -0.54 12.04 -17.19
CA ALA A 36 0.51 12.98 -17.57
C ALA A 36 1.83 12.74 -16.82
N GLY A 37 1.76 12.47 -15.52
CA GLY A 37 2.92 12.12 -14.69
C GLY A 37 3.38 10.68 -14.87
N GLY A 38 2.59 9.80 -15.49
CA GLY A 38 2.81 8.36 -15.42
C GLY A 38 2.63 7.86 -13.98
N ASN A 39 3.42 6.87 -13.57
CA ASN A 39 3.59 6.45 -12.16
C ASN A 39 2.27 6.38 -11.37
N LEU A 40 1.58 5.24 -11.49
CA LEU A 40 0.34 4.99 -10.75
C LEU A 40 0.68 4.57 -9.32
N SER A 41 0.51 5.46 -8.34
CA SER A 41 0.96 5.25 -6.96
C SER A 41 -0.15 4.75 -6.02
N GLY A 42 -1.41 5.05 -6.28
CA GLY A 42 -2.53 4.61 -5.42
C GLY A 42 -3.80 4.31 -6.21
N LEU A 43 -4.67 3.47 -5.66
CA LEU A 43 -6.00 3.17 -6.21
C LEU A 43 -7.08 3.25 -5.13
N ALA A 44 -8.26 3.76 -5.49
CA ALA A 44 -9.45 3.71 -4.65
C ALA A 44 -10.70 3.42 -5.47
N MET A 45 -11.63 2.68 -4.90
CA MET A 45 -12.98 2.49 -5.44
C MET A 45 -13.95 3.40 -4.68
N CYS A 46 -14.36 4.50 -5.30
CA CYS A 46 -15.24 5.49 -4.68
C CYS A 46 -16.56 5.55 -5.45
N ASN A 47 -17.66 5.16 -4.80
CA ASN A 47 -19.00 5.17 -5.41
C ASN A 47 -19.06 4.46 -6.77
N GLY A 48 -18.36 3.32 -6.91
CA GLY A 48 -18.32 2.55 -8.14
C GLY A 48 -17.36 3.06 -9.23
N GLN A 49 -16.62 4.13 -8.95
CA GLN A 49 -15.61 4.70 -9.83
C GLN A 49 -14.21 4.43 -9.28
N LEU A 50 -13.29 3.91 -10.10
CA LEU A 50 -11.87 3.82 -9.76
C LEU A 50 -11.20 5.18 -9.89
N TRP A 51 -10.40 5.51 -8.88
CA TRP A 51 -9.57 6.70 -8.80
C TRP A 51 -8.12 6.32 -8.57
N THR A 52 -7.21 7.14 -9.10
CA THR A 52 -5.77 6.96 -8.92
C THR A 52 -5.05 8.30 -8.74
N VAL A 53 -3.87 8.24 -8.20
CA VAL A 53 -2.92 9.36 -8.06
C VAL A 53 -1.58 9.00 -8.71
N SER A 54 -0.76 10.01 -8.94
CA SER A 54 0.63 9.88 -9.36
C SER A 54 1.51 10.66 -8.39
N ASP A 55 2.66 10.11 -8.02
CA ASP A 55 3.69 10.79 -7.24
C ASP A 55 4.30 12.02 -7.94
N ARG A 56 4.01 12.17 -9.25
CA ARG A 56 4.49 13.26 -10.10
C ARG A 56 3.51 14.41 -10.27
N ASP A 57 2.26 14.25 -9.89
CA ASP A 57 1.17 15.19 -10.17
C ASP A 57 0.60 15.80 -8.88
N ASP A 58 1.01 17.02 -8.54
CA ASP A 58 0.61 17.72 -7.31
C ASP A 58 -0.85 18.19 -7.29
N ASN A 59 -1.43 18.47 -8.46
CA ASN A 59 -2.73 19.15 -8.58
C ASN A 59 -3.75 18.33 -9.36
N VAL A 60 -3.51 17.04 -9.51
CA VAL A 60 -4.38 16.17 -10.31
C VAL A 60 -4.64 14.86 -9.58
N LEU A 61 -5.89 14.50 -9.55
CA LEU A 61 -6.41 13.19 -9.19
C LEU A 61 -7.07 12.65 -10.45
N TYR A 62 -6.95 11.36 -10.73
CA TYR A 62 -7.51 10.79 -11.95
C TYR A 62 -8.67 9.85 -11.63
N SER A 63 -9.78 10.00 -12.36
CA SER A 63 -10.78 8.95 -12.45
C SER A 63 -10.46 8.06 -13.67
N LEU A 64 -10.62 6.75 -13.54
CA LEU A 64 -10.30 5.80 -14.59
C LEU A 64 -11.56 5.46 -15.40
N ASP A 65 -11.58 5.77 -16.69
CA ASP A 65 -12.60 5.26 -17.61
C ASP A 65 -12.26 3.82 -17.99
N VAL A 66 -13.06 2.90 -17.47
CA VAL A 66 -12.90 1.44 -17.59
C VAL A 66 -13.74 0.84 -18.70
N SER A 67 -14.30 1.66 -19.58
CA SER A 67 -15.21 1.22 -20.66
C SER A 67 -14.52 0.42 -21.78
N GLN A 68 -13.21 0.53 -21.90
CA GLN A 68 -12.38 -0.12 -22.91
C GLN A 68 -11.32 -1.03 -22.27
N ASN A 69 -10.65 -1.84 -23.07
CA ASN A 69 -9.57 -2.72 -22.62
C ASN A 69 -8.35 -1.92 -22.15
N THR A 70 -7.99 -0.85 -22.86
CA THR A 70 -7.07 0.18 -22.40
C THR A 70 -7.89 1.26 -21.70
N TRP A 71 -7.59 1.50 -20.44
CA TRP A 71 -8.28 2.49 -19.65
C TRP A 71 -7.73 3.89 -19.90
N LYS A 72 -8.53 4.90 -19.60
CA LYS A 72 -8.12 6.29 -19.71
C LYS A 72 -8.16 6.96 -18.34
N ALA A 73 -7.09 7.65 -18.00
CA ALA A 73 -7.03 8.50 -16.84
C ALA A 73 -7.65 9.87 -17.18
N LEU A 74 -8.79 10.16 -16.60
CA LEU A 74 -9.49 11.43 -16.78
C LEU A 74 -9.09 12.39 -15.65
N PRO A 75 -8.41 13.51 -15.95
CA PRO A 75 -7.87 14.38 -14.92
C PRO A 75 -8.96 15.14 -14.17
N TYR A 76 -8.90 15.12 -12.86
CA TYR A 76 -9.68 15.94 -11.95
C TYR A 76 -8.72 16.89 -11.23
N HIS A 77 -8.74 18.17 -11.62
CA HIS A 77 -7.84 19.18 -11.05
C HIS A 77 -8.27 19.54 -9.63
N ILE A 78 -7.30 19.56 -8.72
CA ILE A 78 -7.45 19.95 -7.34
C ILE A 78 -6.58 21.18 -7.04
N ASP A 79 -7.14 22.14 -6.31
CA ASP A 79 -6.40 23.29 -5.84
C ASP A 79 -6.09 23.07 -4.35
N SER A 80 -4.93 22.43 -4.10
CA SER A 80 -4.52 22.09 -2.75
C SER A 80 -3.85 23.28 -2.06
N PRO A 81 -4.26 23.63 -0.82
CA PRO A 81 -3.55 24.65 -0.05
C PRO A 81 -2.14 24.19 0.34
N ALA A 82 -1.31 25.10 0.80
CA ALA A 82 0.03 24.75 1.30
C ALA A 82 -0.07 23.76 2.47
N PRO A 83 0.67 22.63 2.44
CA PRO A 83 0.58 21.61 3.48
C PRO A 83 1.31 22.03 4.75
N HIS A 84 0.81 21.55 5.89
CA HIS A 84 1.53 21.53 7.15
C HIS A 84 2.13 20.15 7.38
N SER A 85 3.30 20.06 8.02
CA SER A 85 3.99 18.78 8.26
C SER A 85 4.68 18.76 9.61
N TYR A 86 4.55 17.65 10.31
CA TYR A 86 5.29 17.34 11.53
C TYR A 86 6.58 16.53 11.28
N LEU A 87 6.85 16.18 10.02
CA LEU A 87 8.12 15.53 9.67
C LEU A 87 9.31 16.43 10.03
N PRO A 88 10.45 15.85 10.48
CA PRO A 88 11.67 16.57 10.72
C PRO A 88 12.12 17.43 9.52
N LEU A 89 12.62 18.62 9.77
CA LEU A 89 13.05 19.55 8.71
C LEU A 89 14.03 18.91 7.71
N LYS A 90 14.91 18.03 8.20
CA LYS A 90 15.86 17.30 7.35
C LYS A 90 15.15 16.45 6.30
N LEU A 91 14.11 15.71 6.67
CA LEU A 91 13.35 14.86 5.75
C LEU A 91 12.60 15.71 4.73
N ARG A 92 11.95 16.79 5.17
CA ARG A 92 11.24 17.72 4.29
C ARG A 92 12.18 18.42 3.30
N PHE A 93 13.35 18.81 3.75
CA PHE A 93 14.38 19.42 2.88
C PHE A 93 14.85 18.43 1.82
N MET A 94 15.10 17.16 2.19
CA MET A 94 15.52 16.11 1.24
C MET A 94 14.41 15.77 0.25
N ALA A 95 13.16 15.71 0.68
CA ALA A 95 12.01 15.53 -0.21
C ALA A 95 11.89 16.69 -1.21
N GLY A 96 11.99 17.94 -0.76
CA GLY A 96 11.98 19.12 -1.64
C GLY A 96 13.11 19.12 -2.66
N LEU A 97 14.33 18.70 -2.26
CA LEU A 97 15.44 18.58 -3.19
C LEU A 97 15.20 17.48 -4.23
N SER A 98 14.62 16.35 -3.82
CA SER A 98 14.23 15.27 -4.73
C SER A 98 13.18 15.72 -5.74
N ALA A 99 12.18 16.47 -5.29
CA ALA A 99 11.11 17.00 -6.13
C ALA A 99 11.62 17.90 -7.27
N LEU A 100 12.73 18.64 -7.07
CA LEU A 100 13.35 19.43 -8.14
C LEU A 100 13.85 18.58 -9.32
N ILE A 101 14.16 17.32 -9.07
CA ILE A 101 14.68 16.40 -10.09
C ILE A 101 13.56 15.53 -10.66
N ARG A 102 12.70 14.98 -9.79
CA ARG A 102 11.66 14.03 -10.16
C ARG A 102 10.37 14.69 -10.64
N GLY A 103 10.07 15.92 -10.22
CA GLY A 103 8.73 16.50 -10.24
C GLY A 103 7.89 15.98 -9.06
N GLY A 104 6.69 16.53 -8.85
CA GLY A 104 5.81 16.14 -7.76
C GLY A 104 6.32 16.59 -6.39
N SER A 105 5.92 17.78 -5.93
CA SER A 105 6.35 18.34 -4.65
C SER A 105 5.54 17.82 -3.47
N LEU A 106 4.31 17.33 -3.73
CA LEU A 106 3.41 16.75 -2.74
C LEU A 106 3.61 15.24 -2.60
N ASP A 107 4.09 14.58 -3.65
CA ASP A 107 4.44 13.15 -3.62
C ASP A 107 3.26 12.30 -3.12
N PHE A 108 2.17 12.27 -3.91
CA PHE A 108 0.97 11.52 -3.54
C PHE A 108 1.15 10.04 -3.82
N GLU A 109 1.23 9.23 -2.76
CA GLU A 109 1.50 7.79 -2.86
C GLU A 109 0.26 6.92 -2.67
N GLY A 110 -0.77 7.40 -2.02
CA GLY A 110 -1.97 6.61 -1.80
C GLY A 110 -3.25 7.43 -1.86
N VAL A 111 -4.35 6.77 -2.23
CA VAL A 111 -5.70 7.34 -2.24
C VAL A 111 -6.71 6.36 -1.67
N SER A 112 -7.65 6.87 -0.89
CA SER A 112 -8.80 6.11 -0.36
C SER A 112 -10.03 7.00 -0.31
N CYS A 113 -11.20 6.43 0.00
CA CYS A 113 -12.41 7.23 0.16
C CYS A 113 -13.34 6.70 1.26
N ASP A 114 -14.13 7.61 1.82
CA ASP A 114 -15.24 7.27 2.71
C ASP A 114 -16.51 6.89 1.92
N ALA A 115 -17.55 6.44 2.62
CA ALA A 115 -18.82 6.06 2.01
C ALA A 115 -19.59 7.24 1.37
N ALA A 116 -19.26 8.48 1.75
CA ALA A 116 -19.81 9.68 1.13
C ALA A 116 -19.10 10.02 -0.20
N GLY A 117 -17.99 9.34 -0.52
CA GLY A 117 -17.20 9.56 -1.72
C GLY A 117 -16.15 10.69 -1.59
N ASN A 118 -15.91 11.21 -0.39
CA ASN A 118 -14.78 12.10 -0.18
C ASN A 118 -13.48 11.31 -0.35
N ARG A 119 -12.52 11.88 -1.08
CA ARG A 119 -11.23 11.22 -1.33
C ARG A 119 -10.19 11.74 -0.35
N TYR A 120 -9.28 10.86 0.04
CA TYR A 120 -8.19 11.13 0.98
C TYR A 120 -6.90 10.69 0.32
N LEU A 121 -5.98 11.63 0.14
CA LEU A 121 -4.69 11.43 -0.51
C LEU A 121 -3.58 11.53 0.53
N VAL A 122 -2.70 10.55 0.60
CA VAL A 122 -1.53 10.61 1.48
C VAL A 122 -0.35 11.21 0.73
N SER A 123 0.29 12.21 1.34
CA SER A 123 1.51 12.83 0.83
C SER A 123 2.72 12.26 1.57
N GLU A 124 3.63 11.61 0.84
CA GLU A 124 4.88 11.12 1.40
C GLU A 124 5.79 12.28 1.81
N ALA A 125 5.95 13.28 0.95
CA ALA A 125 6.82 14.43 1.18
C ALA A 125 6.51 15.21 2.46
N TYR A 126 5.24 15.21 2.87
CA TYR A 126 4.78 15.96 4.04
C TYR A 126 4.30 15.09 5.21
N GLY A 127 4.14 13.77 5.00
CA GLY A 127 3.66 12.85 6.03
C GLY A 127 2.28 13.24 6.56
N THR A 128 1.37 13.67 5.68
CA THR A 128 0.03 14.14 6.02
C THR A 128 -0.99 13.72 4.96
N VAL A 129 -2.26 14.02 5.18
CA VAL A 129 -3.38 13.60 4.32
C VAL A 129 -4.18 14.80 3.85
N LEU A 130 -4.38 14.89 2.53
CA LEU A 130 -5.29 15.84 1.89
C LEU A 130 -6.67 15.20 1.74
N LYS A 131 -7.70 15.86 2.26
CA LYS A 131 -9.09 15.50 1.99
C LYS A 131 -9.62 16.32 0.82
N VAL A 132 -10.13 15.63 -0.20
CA VAL A 132 -10.80 16.19 -1.37
C VAL A 132 -12.29 15.84 -1.24
N PRO A 133 -13.13 16.72 -0.68
CA PRO A 133 -14.54 16.44 -0.49
C PRO A 133 -15.29 16.36 -1.83
N VAL A 134 -16.44 15.69 -1.86
CA VAL A 134 -17.33 15.65 -3.03
C VAL A 134 -17.79 17.06 -3.42
N SER A 135 -17.99 17.91 -2.42
CA SER A 135 -18.33 19.32 -2.59
C SER A 135 -17.51 20.19 -1.65
N GLY A 136 -17.01 21.32 -2.14
CA GLY A 136 -16.16 22.23 -1.38
C GLY A 136 -14.70 22.17 -1.83
N LYS A 137 -13.84 22.85 -1.08
CA LYS A 137 -12.41 22.95 -1.39
C LYS A 137 -11.63 21.83 -0.70
N PRO A 138 -10.55 21.32 -1.32
CA PRO A 138 -9.60 20.44 -0.65
C PRO A 138 -8.98 21.12 0.58
N PHE A 139 -8.67 20.32 1.60
CA PHE A 139 -7.96 20.78 2.79
C PHE A 139 -7.13 19.66 3.42
N TRP A 140 -5.99 20.03 4.01
CA TRP A 140 -5.16 19.12 4.75
C TRP A 140 -5.80 18.79 6.10
N LEU A 141 -5.75 17.51 6.48
CA LEU A 141 -6.21 17.10 7.80
C LEU A 141 -5.21 17.60 8.86
N ASP A 142 -5.72 18.08 9.97
CA ASP A 142 -4.91 18.43 11.14
C ASP A 142 -4.64 17.15 11.95
N LEU A 143 -3.69 16.33 11.45
CA LEU A 143 -3.29 15.09 12.10
C LEU A 143 -2.46 15.39 13.35
N PRO A 144 -2.54 14.56 14.40
CA PRO A 144 -1.78 14.78 15.62
C PRO A 144 -0.28 14.62 15.35
N LYS A 145 0.55 15.50 15.95
CA LYS A 145 2.02 15.39 15.85
C LYS A 145 2.57 14.08 16.42
N GLU A 146 1.87 13.52 17.37
CA GLU A 146 2.15 12.24 18.03
C GLU A 146 2.18 11.10 17.01
N LEU A 147 1.48 11.21 15.87
CA LEU A 147 1.53 10.25 14.78
C LEU A 147 2.96 10.05 14.28
N VAL A 148 3.65 11.15 13.98
CA VAL A 148 5.04 11.12 13.50
C VAL A 148 5.99 10.79 14.66
N GLU A 149 5.82 11.40 15.81
CA GLU A 149 6.68 11.20 16.98
C GLU A 149 6.71 9.73 17.43
N GLN A 150 5.55 9.07 17.53
CA GLN A 150 5.46 7.67 17.93
C GLN A 150 5.99 6.72 16.84
N ALA A 151 5.70 7.01 15.57
CA ALA A 151 6.24 6.23 14.46
C ALA A 151 7.78 6.27 14.45
N GLN A 152 8.37 7.44 14.61
CA GLN A 152 9.83 7.60 14.66
C GLN A 152 10.45 6.96 15.91
N ALA A 153 9.79 7.03 17.04
CA ALA A 153 10.23 6.34 18.26
C ALA A 153 10.27 4.81 18.09
N GLN A 154 9.42 4.27 17.21
CA GLN A 154 9.42 2.86 16.83
C GLN A 154 10.38 2.54 15.66
N GLY A 155 11.10 3.54 15.12
CA GLY A 155 12.06 3.38 14.04
C GLY A 155 11.49 3.44 12.62
N MET A 156 10.22 3.80 12.46
CA MET A 156 9.58 4.10 11.17
C MET A 156 9.87 5.55 10.74
N LEU A 157 9.55 5.91 9.52
CA LEU A 157 9.63 7.28 8.97
C LEU A 157 11.02 7.93 9.16
N GLN A 158 12.09 7.17 8.94
CA GLN A 158 13.46 7.64 9.14
C GLN A 158 14.09 8.24 7.89
N ARG A 159 13.52 8.00 6.71
CA ARG A 159 14.04 8.46 5.42
C ARG A 159 12.95 9.16 4.62
N PHE A 160 13.33 10.16 3.83
CA PHE A 160 12.41 10.99 3.03
C PHE A 160 11.67 10.23 1.92
N ASN A 161 12.14 9.04 1.54
CA ASN A 161 11.52 8.16 0.53
C ASN A 161 11.14 6.83 1.18
N ALA A 162 10.59 6.87 2.37
CA ALA A 162 10.10 5.73 3.14
C ALA A 162 9.19 6.24 4.27
N ILE A 163 8.18 7.03 3.92
CA ILE A 163 7.23 7.63 4.88
C ILE A 163 5.90 6.88 4.80
N PHE A 164 4.92 7.40 4.10
CA PHE A 164 3.60 6.79 3.95
C PHE A 164 3.32 6.49 2.48
N GLU A 165 3.10 5.22 2.16
CA GLU A 165 2.79 4.76 0.81
C GLU A 165 1.29 4.55 0.61
N GLY A 166 0.58 4.06 1.62
CA GLY A 166 -0.82 3.70 1.48
C GLY A 166 -1.72 4.30 2.55
N ILE A 167 -3.02 4.38 2.22
CA ILE A 167 -4.06 4.88 3.11
C ILE A 167 -5.35 4.08 2.97
N ALA A 168 -5.93 3.67 4.09
CA ALA A 168 -7.31 3.18 4.15
C ALA A 168 -8.16 4.10 5.04
N VAL A 169 -9.42 4.30 4.66
CA VAL A 169 -10.36 5.19 5.35
C VAL A 169 -11.59 4.40 5.77
N SER A 170 -12.06 4.61 7.00
CA SER A 170 -13.34 4.05 7.45
C SER A 170 -14.50 4.56 6.61
N PRO A 171 -15.59 3.79 6.44
CA PRO A 171 -16.79 4.26 5.72
C PRO A 171 -17.36 5.57 6.26
N ALA A 172 -17.24 5.82 7.56
CA ALA A 172 -17.68 7.07 8.18
C ALA A 172 -16.71 8.25 7.97
N GLY A 173 -15.50 8.01 7.47
CA GLY A 173 -14.46 9.02 7.30
C GLY A 173 -13.89 9.55 8.61
N ASP A 174 -13.96 8.76 9.68
CA ASP A 174 -13.57 9.11 11.04
C ASP A 174 -12.37 8.33 11.56
N ARG A 175 -11.86 7.37 10.79
CA ARG A 175 -10.66 6.59 11.12
C ARG A 175 -9.82 6.38 9.87
N LEU A 176 -8.51 6.58 9.99
CA LEU A 176 -7.53 6.39 8.93
C LEU A 176 -6.49 5.38 9.37
N TRP A 177 -6.10 4.50 8.47
CA TRP A 177 -4.93 3.64 8.60
C TRP A 177 -3.91 4.07 7.54
N LEU A 178 -2.67 4.25 7.95
CA LEU A 178 -1.56 4.66 7.10
C LEU A 178 -0.51 3.55 7.09
N ALA A 179 -0.02 3.20 5.91
CA ALA A 179 1.04 2.23 5.75
C ALA A 179 2.39 2.94 5.66
N ALA A 180 3.27 2.67 6.64
CA ALA A 180 4.67 3.08 6.59
C ALA A 180 5.48 2.03 5.82
N GLU A 181 6.29 2.51 4.85
CA GLU A 181 6.81 1.71 3.74
C GLU A 181 7.78 0.60 4.15
N ARG A 182 9.02 0.92 4.41
CA ARG A 182 10.12 -0.06 4.46
C ARG A 182 11.16 0.24 5.54
N GLU A 183 12.20 -0.65 5.61
CA GLU A 183 13.22 -0.74 6.65
C GLU A 183 12.62 -1.13 7.99
N LYS A 184 11.69 -0.36 8.49
CA LYS A 184 10.78 -0.73 9.54
C LYS A 184 9.37 -0.35 9.08
N ARG A 185 8.68 -1.31 8.47
CA ARG A 185 7.31 -1.12 8.00
C ARG A 185 6.35 -1.08 9.17
N GLY A 186 5.22 -0.44 8.98
CA GLY A 186 4.19 -0.41 10.01
C GLY A 186 2.83 0.03 9.53
N LEU A 187 1.86 -0.15 10.41
CA LEU A 187 0.53 0.39 10.26
C LEU A 187 0.29 1.39 11.39
N LEU A 188 -0.11 2.58 11.01
CA LEU A 188 -0.48 3.63 11.95
C LEU A 188 -1.97 3.91 11.84
N VAL A 189 -2.57 4.35 12.94
CA VAL A 189 -3.99 4.62 13.00
C VAL A 189 -4.23 5.96 13.70
N VAL A 190 -5.13 6.76 13.13
CA VAL A 190 -5.70 7.94 13.76
C VAL A 190 -7.22 7.88 13.68
N GLN A 191 -7.87 8.41 14.69
CA GLN A 191 -9.33 8.48 14.75
C GLN A 191 -9.78 9.91 15.04
N ARG A 192 -10.94 10.27 14.51
CA ARG A 192 -11.53 11.57 14.75
C ARG A 192 -12.45 11.51 15.96
N GLU A 193 -12.06 12.22 17.00
CA GLU A 193 -12.87 12.43 18.19
C GLU A 193 -13.42 13.83 18.18
N LYS A 194 -14.75 13.95 18.06
CA LYS A 194 -15.43 15.24 17.82
C LYS A 194 -14.90 15.86 16.50
N GLU A 195 -14.18 16.98 16.60
CA GLU A 195 -13.61 17.69 15.43
C GLU A 195 -12.08 17.53 15.29
N GLN A 196 -11.44 16.74 16.15
CA GLN A 196 -9.97 16.59 16.18
C GLN A 196 -9.54 15.17 15.84
N TRP A 197 -8.46 15.05 15.09
CA TRP A 197 -7.78 13.77 14.87
C TRP A 197 -6.87 13.46 16.05
N THR A 198 -6.94 12.24 16.55
CA THR A 198 -6.18 11.79 17.72
C THR A 198 -5.60 10.40 17.49
N CYS A 199 -4.55 10.08 18.27
CA CYS A 199 -4.01 8.73 18.35
C CYS A 199 -4.81 7.81 19.30
N GLY A 200 -5.79 8.35 20.04
CA GLY A 200 -6.31 7.64 21.19
C GLY A 200 -5.18 7.34 22.18
N GLN A 201 -4.95 6.06 22.46
CA GLN A 201 -3.84 5.63 23.33
C GLN A 201 -2.50 5.52 22.58
N ASN A 202 -2.54 5.11 21.31
CA ASN A 202 -1.35 4.87 20.50
C ASN A 202 -1.68 4.98 19.00
N CYS A 203 -0.87 5.73 18.26
CA CYS A 203 -0.96 5.79 16.83
C CYS A 203 -0.34 4.57 16.11
N VAL A 204 0.61 3.89 16.73
CA VAL A 204 1.28 2.73 16.14
C VAL A 204 0.47 1.48 16.41
N LEU A 205 -0.16 0.96 15.36
CA LEU A 205 -0.89 -0.31 15.40
C LEU A 205 0.06 -1.50 15.27
N LEU A 206 1.01 -1.38 14.33
CA LEU A 206 1.99 -2.41 14.03
C LEU A 206 3.33 -1.78 13.68
N SER A 207 4.42 -2.40 14.11
CA SER A 207 5.79 -2.04 13.72
C SER A 207 6.60 -3.33 13.53
N GLU A 208 7.04 -3.58 12.31
CA GLU A 208 7.76 -4.80 11.93
C GLU A 208 9.04 -4.47 11.17
N SER A 209 10.07 -5.26 11.42
CA SER A 209 11.31 -5.26 10.64
C SER A 209 11.71 -6.69 10.31
N GLY A 210 12.47 -6.87 9.26
CA GLY A 210 12.95 -8.19 8.88
C GLY A 210 13.23 -8.31 7.41
N LEU A 211 13.48 -9.55 7.01
CA LEU A 211 13.70 -9.93 5.63
C LEU A 211 12.68 -11.00 5.25
N ASP A 212 11.96 -10.75 4.19
CA ASP A 212 11.11 -11.75 3.53
C ASP A 212 11.89 -12.49 2.44
N ALA A 213 11.61 -13.78 2.28
CA ALA A 213 12.12 -14.54 1.14
C ALA A 213 11.35 -14.13 -0.11
N LEU A 214 12.08 -13.86 -1.19
CA LEU A 214 11.46 -13.69 -2.51
C LEU A 214 10.75 -14.99 -2.94
N PRO A 215 9.77 -14.89 -3.87
CA PRO A 215 9.18 -16.08 -4.46
C PRO A 215 10.25 -17.03 -5.02
N PRO A 216 10.01 -18.35 -5.03
CA PRO A 216 11.01 -19.34 -5.48
C PRO A 216 11.57 -19.07 -6.87
N GLU A 217 10.81 -18.44 -7.73
CA GLU A 217 11.18 -18.03 -9.09
C GLU A 217 12.31 -16.98 -9.12
N GLU A 218 12.48 -16.20 -8.05
CA GLU A 218 13.57 -15.22 -7.86
C GLU A 218 14.78 -15.81 -7.09
N GLY A 219 14.73 -17.10 -6.77
CA GLY A 219 15.78 -17.82 -6.06
C GLY A 219 15.72 -17.65 -4.54
N SER A 220 16.88 -17.78 -3.87
CA SER A 220 16.97 -17.78 -2.40
C SER A 220 17.24 -16.40 -1.78
N LYS A 221 17.10 -15.32 -2.53
CA LYS A 221 17.33 -13.96 -2.04
C LYS A 221 16.27 -13.56 -1.02
N LYS A 222 16.68 -12.70 -0.09
CA LYS A 222 15.78 -12.05 0.86
C LYS A 222 15.80 -10.55 0.63
N VAL A 223 14.66 -9.93 0.85
CA VAL A 223 14.44 -8.48 0.73
C VAL A 223 13.87 -7.93 2.02
N SER A 224 14.08 -6.65 2.28
CA SER A 224 13.41 -5.98 3.40
C SER A 224 11.90 -6.08 3.26
N THR A 225 11.22 -6.33 4.37
CA THR A 225 9.76 -6.24 4.44
C THR A 225 9.31 -4.83 4.10
N ASP A 226 8.24 -4.72 3.33
CA ASP A 226 7.63 -3.43 2.97
C ASP A 226 6.09 -3.48 2.99
N PHE A 227 5.46 -2.30 2.97
CA PHE A 227 4.06 -2.09 2.61
C PHE A 227 4.03 -1.02 1.53
N SER A 228 3.45 -1.33 0.37
CA SER A 228 3.23 -0.34 -0.67
C SER A 228 1.81 0.24 -0.66
N ASP A 229 0.83 -0.49 -0.13
CA ASP A 229 -0.52 0.06 0.05
C ASP A 229 -1.30 -0.70 1.12
N VAL A 230 -2.42 -0.10 1.55
CA VAL A 230 -3.38 -0.70 2.47
C VAL A 230 -4.81 -0.42 2.02
N SER A 231 -5.63 -1.45 1.95
CA SER A 231 -7.05 -1.39 1.60
C SER A 231 -7.92 -1.86 2.75
N LEU A 232 -9.09 -1.26 2.92
CA LEU A 232 -10.09 -1.70 3.90
C LEU A 232 -11.23 -2.41 3.17
N TYR A 233 -11.48 -3.65 3.52
CA TYR A 233 -12.61 -4.41 3.01
C TYR A 233 -13.22 -5.29 4.09
N ASN A 234 -14.54 -5.23 4.23
CA ASN A 234 -15.34 -6.05 5.16
C ASN A 234 -14.78 -6.10 6.60
N GLY A 235 -14.39 -4.93 7.14
CA GLY A 235 -13.87 -4.80 8.51
C GLY A 235 -12.47 -5.40 8.72
N LYS A 236 -11.70 -5.63 7.66
CA LYS A 236 -10.32 -6.11 7.70
C LYS A 236 -9.41 -5.21 6.87
N LEU A 237 -8.17 -5.07 7.30
CA LEU A 237 -7.13 -4.44 6.52
C LEU A 237 -6.50 -5.46 5.58
N PHE A 238 -6.13 -5.00 4.38
CA PHE A 238 -5.38 -5.78 3.42
C PHE A 238 -4.15 -4.97 3.03
N THR A 239 -2.96 -5.52 3.29
CA THR A 239 -1.70 -4.87 2.90
C THR A 239 -1.15 -5.46 1.62
N LEU A 240 -0.63 -4.60 0.75
CA LEU A 240 0.16 -4.99 -0.41
C LEU A 240 1.64 -5.06 0.00
N GLU A 241 2.22 -6.24 -0.10
CA GLU A 241 3.63 -6.51 0.20
C GLU A 241 4.35 -6.76 -1.12
N ARG A 242 4.72 -5.65 -1.79
CA ARG A 242 5.15 -5.64 -3.20
C ARG A 242 6.42 -6.44 -3.46
N ALA A 243 7.40 -6.35 -2.57
CA ALA A 243 8.69 -7.01 -2.75
C ALA A 243 8.57 -8.53 -2.83
N VAL A 244 7.51 -9.12 -2.26
CA VAL A 244 7.28 -10.57 -2.22
C VAL A 244 5.99 -11.00 -2.90
N TYR A 245 5.34 -10.10 -3.65
CA TYR A 245 4.18 -10.37 -4.48
C TYR A 245 3.02 -11.03 -3.71
N ARG A 246 2.63 -10.43 -2.58
CA ARG A 246 1.52 -10.97 -1.79
C ARG A 246 0.58 -9.89 -1.26
N ILE A 247 -0.67 -10.29 -1.03
CA ILE A 247 -1.68 -9.53 -0.31
C ILE A 247 -1.92 -10.25 1.01
N CYS A 248 -1.87 -9.52 2.14
CA CYS A 248 -2.12 -10.07 3.46
C CYS A 248 -3.32 -9.41 4.12
N ARG A 249 -4.31 -10.23 4.51
CA ARG A 249 -5.40 -9.81 5.38
C ARG A 249 -4.89 -9.69 6.81
N ARG A 250 -5.27 -8.58 7.46
CA ARG A 250 -4.83 -8.25 8.81
C ARG A 250 -6.00 -7.87 9.69
N ASP A 251 -5.85 -8.14 10.96
CA ASP A 251 -6.79 -7.70 11.98
C ASP A 251 -6.82 -6.17 12.07
N LEU A 252 -8.03 -5.62 12.16
CA LEU A 252 -8.28 -4.17 12.11
C LEU A 252 -7.71 -3.41 13.32
N GLU A 253 -7.66 -4.08 14.49
CA GLU A 253 -7.29 -3.45 15.76
C GLU A 253 -5.82 -3.70 16.15
N THR A 254 -5.22 -4.77 15.66
CA THR A 254 -3.85 -5.15 16.01
C THR A 254 -2.88 -5.09 14.84
N GLY A 255 -3.37 -5.03 13.62
CA GLY A 255 -2.55 -5.11 12.40
C GLY A 255 -1.92 -6.48 12.17
N GLN A 256 -2.15 -7.48 13.03
CA GLN A 256 -1.55 -8.80 12.90
C GLN A 256 -2.07 -9.52 11.66
N VAL A 257 -1.18 -10.27 11.00
CA VAL A 257 -1.52 -11.09 9.83
C VAL A 257 -2.44 -12.22 10.23
N GLU A 258 -3.55 -12.36 9.51
CA GLU A 258 -4.47 -13.49 9.64
C GLU A 258 -4.27 -14.49 8.50
N ARG A 259 -4.07 -14.00 7.27
CA ARG A 259 -3.84 -14.83 6.08
C ARG A 259 -3.21 -14.02 4.96
N CYS A 260 -2.41 -14.69 4.13
CA CYS A 260 -1.83 -14.09 2.93
C CYS A 260 -2.13 -14.94 1.69
N TRP A 261 -2.11 -14.28 0.53
CA TRP A 261 -2.24 -14.87 -0.80
C TRP A 261 -1.14 -14.32 -1.70
N SER A 262 -0.62 -15.16 -2.60
CA SER A 262 0.44 -14.76 -3.52
C SER A 262 -0.10 -14.47 -4.92
N PHE A 263 0.36 -13.40 -5.54
CA PHE A 263 0.15 -13.14 -6.96
C PHE A 263 1.44 -13.28 -7.80
N ALA A 264 2.51 -13.79 -7.19
CA ALA A 264 3.82 -13.93 -7.83
C ALA A 264 3.75 -14.74 -9.13
N LYS A 265 3.01 -15.85 -9.14
CA LYS A 265 2.88 -16.72 -10.31
C LYS A 265 2.43 -15.95 -11.57
N GLU A 266 1.53 -15.00 -11.41
CA GLU A 266 1.01 -14.18 -12.51
C GLU A 266 1.92 -12.98 -12.82
N ALA A 267 2.43 -12.33 -11.79
CA ALA A 267 3.32 -11.17 -11.95
C ALA A 267 4.64 -11.53 -12.62
N MET A 268 5.13 -12.74 -12.36
CA MET A 268 6.46 -13.17 -12.77
C MET A 268 6.50 -13.92 -14.11
N VAL A 269 5.39 -14.00 -14.85
CA VAL A 269 5.45 -14.54 -16.23
C VAL A 269 6.39 -13.66 -17.07
N PRO A 270 7.20 -14.24 -17.96
CA PRO A 270 8.26 -13.51 -18.67
C PRO A 270 7.78 -12.24 -19.39
N SER A 271 6.60 -12.26 -20.00
CA SER A 271 6.04 -11.13 -20.74
C SER A 271 5.66 -9.93 -19.86
N ARG A 272 5.38 -10.14 -18.56
CA ARG A 272 4.98 -9.09 -17.60
C ARG A 272 6.15 -8.52 -16.80
N ARG A 273 7.36 -9.04 -16.98
CA ARG A 273 8.53 -8.57 -16.25
C ARG A 273 9.02 -7.23 -16.77
N TYR A 274 9.43 -6.39 -15.85
CA TYR A 274 10.14 -5.14 -16.12
C TYR A 274 11.64 -5.33 -15.92
N ASP A 275 12.44 -4.35 -16.30
CA ASP A 275 13.89 -4.34 -16.05
C ASP A 275 14.20 -4.39 -14.55
N GLN A 276 13.30 -3.85 -13.72
CA GLN A 276 13.37 -3.99 -12.28
C GLN A 276 12.71 -5.31 -11.85
N PRO A 277 13.38 -6.12 -11.03
CA PRO A 277 12.88 -7.45 -10.67
C PRO A 277 11.67 -7.42 -9.73
N TYR A 278 11.48 -6.38 -8.95
CA TYR A 278 10.40 -6.23 -7.96
C TYR A 278 10.18 -4.75 -7.59
N GLY A 279 9.16 -4.48 -6.80
CA GLY A 279 8.92 -3.15 -6.23
C GLY A 279 8.10 -2.22 -7.11
N LEU A 280 7.28 -2.75 -8.02
CA LEU A 280 6.48 -1.96 -8.96
C LEU A 280 4.98 -2.02 -8.68
N THR A 281 4.52 -2.88 -7.77
CA THR A 281 3.12 -2.93 -7.36
C THR A 281 2.88 -1.94 -6.23
N GLU A 282 2.18 -0.83 -6.51
CA GLU A 282 2.07 0.29 -5.60
C GLU A 282 0.66 0.50 -5.04
N ALA A 283 -0.37 0.00 -5.70
CA ALA A 283 -1.74 0.31 -5.36
C ALA A 283 -2.61 -0.94 -5.16
N LEU A 284 -3.54 -0.90 -4.18
CA LEU A 284 -4.41 -2.01 -3.83
C LEU A 284 -5.84 -1.58 -3.55
N VAL A 285 -6.80 -2.19 -4.23
CA VAL A 285 -8.20 -2.18 -3.83
C VAL A 285 -8.70 -3.61 -3.70
N VAL A 286 -9.29 -3.95 -2.56
CA VAL A 286 -9.94 -5.26 -2.35
C VAL A 286 -11.45 -5.09 -2.32
N ASP A 287 -12.16 -5.96 -3.03
CA ASP A 287 -13.62 -6.04 -3.03
C ASP A 287 -14.10 -7.50 -2.95
N GLU A 288 -15.41 -7.72 -2.93
CA GLU A 288 -15.99 -9.06 -2.85
C GLU A 288 -15.50 -10.01 -3.96
N LYS A 289 -15.30 -9.47 -5.16
CA LYS A 289 -14.95 -10.24 -6.37
C LYS A 289 -13.45 -10.47 -6.53
N GLY A 290 -12.60 -9.74 -5.78
CA GLY A 290 -11.15 -9.88 -5.91
C GLY A 290 -10.35 -8.65 -5.48
N ALA A 291 -9.20 -8.47 -6.14
CA ALA A 291 -8.33 -7.34 -5.89
C ALA A 291 -7.91 -6.64 -7.18
N TRP A 292 -7.84 -5.33 -7.14
CA TRP A 292 -7.17 -4.49 -8.12
C TRP A 292 -5.78 -4.17 -7.62
N ILE A 293 -4.77 -4.35 -8.44
CA ILE A 293 -3.38 -4.00 -8.15
C ILE A 293 -2.88 -3.05 -9.23
N GLY A 294 -2.45 -1.86 -8.83
CA GLY A 294 -1.82 -0.88 -9.71
C GLY A 294 -0.32 -1.10 -9.78
N ILE A 295 0.23 -0.91 -10.98
CA ILE A 295 1.65 -1.03 -11.28
C ILE A 295 2.19 0.35 -11.61
N ASP A 296 3.10 0.84 -10.79
CA ASP A 296 3.98 1.92 -11.19
C ASP A 296 5.11 1.35 -12.05
N ASN A 297 5.10 1.67 -13.33
CA ASN A 297 6.16 1.22 -14.24
C ASN A 297 7.46 2.02 -14.10
N ASN A 298 7.47 3.09 -13.30
CA ASN A 298 8.62 3.97 -13.04
C ASN A 298 9.41 4.32 -14.32
N PHE A 299 8.67 4.66 -15.41
CA PHE A 299 9.17 4.85 -16.78
C PHE A 299 9.87 3.64 -17.40
N GLY A 300 9.82 2.47 -16.74
CA GLY A 300 10.35 1.21 -17.27
C GLY A 300 9.50 0.65 -18.40
N VAL A 301 10.10 -0.25 -19.17
CA VAL A 301 9.44 -0.97 -20.25
C VAL A 301 9.25 -2.42 -19.84
N ARG A 302 8.01 -2.91 -19.90
CA ARG A 302 7.68 -4.30 -19.68
C ARG A 302 8.23 -5.16 -20.83
N ALA A 303 8.57 -6.41 -20.58
CA ALA A 303 9.21 -7.29 -21.56
C ALA A 303 8.41 -7.51 -22.86
N ASP A 304 7.09 -7.33 -22.81
CA ASP A 304 6.22 -7.33 -24.01
C ASP A 304 6.13 -5.98 -24.73
N GLY A 305 6.86 -4.96 -24.26
CA GLY A 305 6.92 -3.63 -24.84
C GLY A 305 5.94 -2.62 -24.24
N GLU A 306 5.12 -2.98 -23.25
CA GLU A 306 4.23 -2.04 -22.57
C GLU A 306 5.02 -1.00 -21.78
N LYS A 307 4.66 0.28 -21.93
CA LYS A 307 5.33 1.44 -21.31
C LYS A 307 4.43 2.25 -20.39
N ARG A 308 3.15 1.88 -20.33
CA ARG A 308 2.16 2.59 -19.52
C ARG A 308 2.05 1.98 -18.14
N PRO A 309 1.54 2.69 -17.14
CA PRO A 309 1.03 2.07 -15.93
C PRO A 309 -0.02 1.02 -16.27
N VAL A 310 -0.11 -0.03 -15.48
CA VAL A 310 -1.05 -1.14 -15.73
C VAL A 310 -1.83 -1.41 -14.46
N VAL A 311 -3.12 -1.69 -14.58
CA VAL A 311 -3.95 -2.18 -13.48
C VAL A 311 -4.30 -3.64 -13.74
N TRP A 312 -3.98 -4.49 -12.78
CA TRP A 312 -4.34 -5.91 -12.77
C TRP A 312 -5.61 -6.15 -11.98
N ARG A 313 -6.48 -7.05 -12.47
CA ARG A 313 -7.60 -7.61 -11.73
C ARG A 313 -7.35 -9.06 -11.38
N PHE A 314 -7.27 -9.35 -10.08
CA PHE A 314 -7.22 -10.72 -9.57
C PHE A 314 -8.58 -11.16 -9.06
N ALA A 315 -8.93 -12.42 -9.29
CA ALA A 315 -10.10 -13.05 -8.67
C ALA A 315 -9.94 -13.17 -7.16
N ALA A 316 -11.04 -13.07 -6.42
CA ALA A 316 -11.04 -13.44 -5.02
C ALA A 316 -10.60 -14.92 -4.85
N PRO A 317 -10.01 -15.30 -3.71
CA PRO A 317 -9.72 -16.68 -3.38
C PRO A 317 -10.98 -17.55 -3.50
N GLU A 318 -10.83 -18.83 -3.84
CA GLU A 318 -11.99 -19.73 -4.03
C GLU A 318 -12.91 -19.82 -2.80
N ALA A 319 -12.33 -19.76 -1.61
CA ALA A 319 -13.07 -19.74 -0.34
C ALA A 319 -13.43 -18.32 0.13
N GLY A 320 -13.20 -17.29 -0.71
CA GLY A 320 -13.36 -15.87 -0.38
C GLY A 320 -12.29 -15.32 0.57
N TRP A 321 -12.32 -14.00 0.76
CA TRP A 321 -11.36 -13.31 1.61
C TRP A 321 -11.50 -13.61 3.11
N SER A 322 -12.66 -14.14 3.55
CA SER A 322 -12.96 -14.47 4.94
C SER A 322 -12.52 -15.86 5.36
N ALA A 323 -12.09 -16.72 4.44
CA ALA A 323 -11.67 -18.08 4.74
C ALA A 323 -10.52 -18.14 5.74
N GLY A 324 -10.57 -19.11 6.67
CA GLY A 324 -9.52 -19.33 7.67
C GLY A 324 -9.59 -18.37 8.86
N GLN A 325 -10.80 -17.91 9.21
CA GLN A 325 -11.08 -17.30 10.52
C GLN A 325 -11.23 -18.38 11.58
#